data_0ec99b8ce3e05f734c9499e0ccf475f5
#
_entry.id   0ec99b8ce3e05f734c9499e0ccf475f5
#
_cell.length_a   1.000
_cell.length_b   1.000
_cell.length_c   1.000
_cell.angle_alpha   90.00
_cell.angle_beta   90.00
_cell.angle_gamma   90.00
#
_symmetry.space_group_name_H-M   'P 1'
#
loop_
_entity.id
_entity.type
_entity.pdbx_description
1 polymer ?
#
loop_
_entity_poly.entity_id
_entity_poly.type
_entity_poly.pdbx_seq_one_letter_code
_entity_poly.pdbx_strand_id
1 'polypeptide(L)'
;MEKKLGLSALTALVLSSMLGAGVFSLPQNMAAVASPSALLIGWGITGVGILFLAFAMLLLTRIRPELDGGIFTYAREGFGELIGFCSAWGYWLCAVVANVSYLVIVFSALSFFTDTPELRLFGDGNTWQSIVGASVLLWIVHFLVLRGVQTAAGINLAATLAKLLPLGAFIALAAIAFRMETFRLDFSGLALGVPVWEQVKNTMLITLWVFIGVEGAVVVSARARNKQDVGRATLLAVLSALAVYLLVTLLSLGVVPRSELAEIRNPSMAGLMVNMMGSWGEIVIAAGLIISVCGAYLSWTIMAAEVPYLAATHKAFPRLFARTNKNNAPSASLWLTNVSVQASLVLIWLTGSDYNTLLTIA
;
A
#
# COMPACT_ATOMS: atom_id res chain seq x y z
N MET A 1 29.03 -10.33 9.23
CA MET A 1 28.56 -8.95 9.46
C MET A 1 27.14 -8.85 8.95
N GLU A 2 26.20 -8.45 9.79
CA GLU A 2 24.80 -8.24 9.41
C GLU A 2 24.75 -7.08 8.41
N LYS A 3 24.28 -7.34 7.17
CA LYS A 3 24.09 -6.27 6.18
C LYS A 3 22.85 -5.49 6.60
N LYS A 4 22.99 -4.26 7.04
CA LYS A 4 21.90 -3.36 7.45
C LYS A 4 21.32 -2.60 6.28
N LEU A 5 20.03 -2.19 6.39
CA LEU A 5 19.32 -1.45 5.35
C LEU A 5 19.83 -0.01 5.24
N GLY A 6 20.19 0.40 4.03
CA GLY A 6 20.56 1.79 3.72
C GLY A 6 19.36 2.66 3.35
N LEU A 7 19.60 3.96 3.14
CA LEU A 7 18.57 4.96 2.84
C LEU A 7 17.68 4.55 1.66
N SER A 8 18.24 4.11 0.55
CA SER A 8 17.48 3.72 -0.64
C SER A 8 16.55 2.53 -0.39
N ALA A 9 17.03 1.50 0.32
CA ALA A 9 16.23 0.33 0.65
C ALA A 9 15.09 0.67 1.63
N LEU A 10 15.35 1.54 2.61
CA LEU A 10 14.33 2.05 3.54
C LEU A 10 13.29 2.89 2.81
N THR A 11 13.72 3.84 1.96
CA THR A 11 12.82 4.68 1.15
C THR A 11 11.95 3.82 0.22
N ALA A 12 12.55 2.84 -0.45
CA ALA A 12 11.82 1.93 -1.32
C ALA A 12 10.82 1.07 -0.54
N LEU A 13 11.14 0.63 0.67
CA LEU A 13 10.24 -0.15 1.52
C LEU A 13 9.00 0.68 1.88
N VAL A 14 9.18 1.92 2.34
CA VAL A 14 8.07 2.84 2.68
C VAL A 14 7.28 3.21 1.42
N LEU A 15 7.95 3.59 0.34
CA LEU A 15 7.27 3.97 -0.90
C LEU A 15 6.51 2.77 -1.48
N SER A 16 7.08 1.57 -1.41
CA SER A 16 6.43 0.36 -1.89
C SER A 16 5.22 -0.03 -1.05
N SER A 17 5.24 0.18 0.26
CA SER A 17 4.09 -0.11 1.12
C SER A 17 2.92 0.86 0.87
N MET A 18 3.18 2.13 0.57
CA MET A 18 2.16 3.11 0.21
C MET A 18 1.66 2.93 -1.23
N LEU A 19 2.57 2.88 -2.23
CA LEU A 19 2.22 2.68 -3.64
C LEU A 19 1.88 1.21 -3.92
N GLY A 20 0.81 0.70 -3.32
CA GLY A 20 0.29 -0.64 -3.54
C GLY A 20 -0.73 -0.69 -4.68
N ALA A 21 -1.80 -1.44 -4.48
CA ALA A 21 -2.93 -1.54 -5.40
C ALA A 21 -3.73 -0.24 -5.50
N GLY A 22 -3.84 0.49 -4.38
CA GLY A 22 -4.71 1.65 -4.25
C GLY A 22 -4.45 2.74 -5.28
N VAL A 23 -3.18 2.99 -5.65
CA VAL A 23 -2.84 4.03 -6.63
C VAL A 23 -3.47 3.80 -8.00
N PHE A 24 -3.63 2.55 -8.42
CA PHE A 24 -4.19 2.19 -9.72
C PHE A 24 -5.72 2.34 -9.79
N SER A 25 -6.39 2.33 -8.65
CA SER A 25 -7.83 2.53 -8.51
C SER A 25 -8.20 3.94 -8.03
N LEU A 26 -7.19 4.72 -7.64
CA LEU A 26 -7.37 6.03 -7.03
C LEU A 26 -8.15 7.04 -7.90
N PRO A 27 -7.95 7.11 -9.25
CA PRO A 27 -8.71 8.03 -10.08
C PRO A 27 -10.22 7.83 -9.96
N GLN A 28 -10.71 6.60 -10.10
CA GLN A 28 -12.13 6.27 -10.01
C GLN A 28 -12.66 6.48 -8.60
N ASN A 29 -11.96 5.96 -7.59
CA ASN A 29 -12.39 6.06 -6.20
C ASN A 29 -12.57 7.52 -5.76
N MET A 30 -11.70 8.42 -6.21
CA MET A 30 -11.78 9.85 -5.93
C MET A 30 -12.89 10.52 -6.73
N ALA A 31 -13.01 10.22 -8.03
CA ALA A 31 -14.05 10.78 -8.89
C ALA A 31 -15.48 10.39 -8.47
N ALA A 32 -15.63 9.21 -7.87
CA ALA A 32 -16.91 8.73 -7.35
C ALA A 32 -17.45 9.57 -6.19
N VAL A 33 -16.57 10.17 -5.38
CA VAL A 33 -16.96 10.85 -4.13
C VAL A 33 -16.68 12.35 -4.13
N ALA A 34 -15.88 12.87 -5.07
CA ALA A 34 -15.45 14.26 -5.05
C ALA A 34 -15.24 14.87 -6.43
N SER A 35 -15.52 16.16 -6.50
CA SER A 35 -15.24 17.03 -7.62
C SER A 35 -13.78 17.52 -7.65
N PRO A 36 -13.31 18.11 -8.76
CA PRO A 36 -11.99 18.71 -8.83
C PRO A 36 -11.70 19.71 -7.70
N SER A 37 -12.65 20.58 -7.35
CA SER A 37 -12.48 21.55 -6.27
C SER A 37 -12.34 20.87 -4.89
N ALA A 38 -13.18 19.89 -4.60
CA ALA A 38 -13.12 19.14 -3.36
C ALA A 38 -11.82 18.33 -3.25
N LEU A 39 -11.33 17.77 -4.36
CA LEU A 39 -10.04 17.06 -4.40
C LEU A 39 -8.85 17.97 -4.14
N LEU A 40 -8.84 19.18 -4.71
CA LEU A 40 -7.77 20.15 -4.42
C LEU A 40 -7.70 20.50 -2.94
N ILE A 41 -8.86 20.73 -2.30
CA ILE A 41 -8.94 21.00 -0.86
C ILE A 41 -8.55 19.74 -0.06
N GLY A 42 -9.10 18.58 -0.41
CA GLY A 42 -8.85 17.32 0.27
C GLY A 42 -7.37 16.93 0.25
N TRP A 43 -6.73 17.02 -0.91
CA TRP A 43 -5.28 16.80 -1.03
C TRP A 43 -4.45 17.86 -0.32
N GLY A 44 -4.91 19.10 -0.26
CA GLY A 44 -4.27 20.16 0.53
C GLY A 44 -4.25 19.79 2.02
N ILE A 45 -5.39 19.40 2.57
CA ILE A 45 -5.52 18.99 3.98
C ILE A 45 -4.69 17.73 4.25
N THR A 46 -4.85 16.70 3.44
CA THR A 46 -4.10 15.44 3.60
C THR A 46 -2.61 15.64 3.44
N GLY A 47 -2.17 16.41 2.42
CA GLY A 47 -0.77 16.68 2.17
C GLY A 47 -0.09 17.37 3.36
N VAL A 48 -0.74 18.38 3.92
CA VAL A 48 -0.24 19.03 5.14
C VAL A 48 -0.21 18.07 6.32
N GLY A 49 -1.29 17.31 6.56
CA GLY A 49 -1.37 16.36 7.66
C GLY A 49 -0.30 15.25 7.58
N ILE A 50 -0.13 14.64 6.41
CA ILE A 50 0.86 13.57 6.25
C ILE A 50 2.31 14.07 6.34
N LEU A 51 2.57 15.30 5.90
CA LEU A 51 3.88 15.92 6.08
C LEU A 51 4.18 16.18 7.56
N PHE A 52 3.21 16.66 8.35
CA PHE A 52 3.38 16.77 9.80
C PHE A 52 3.68 15.43 10.46
N LEU A 53 3.00 14.35 10.05
CA LEU A 53 3.28 13.00 10.54
C LEU A 53 4.69 12.55 10.16
N ALA A 54 5.12 12.75 8.92
CA ALA A 54 6.47 12.43 8.47
C ALA A 54 7.55 13.22 9.22
N PHE A 55 7.31 14.51 9.48
CA PHE A 55 8.19 15.33 10.30
C PHE A 55 8.23 14.90 11.76
N ALA A 56 7.09 14.50 12.33
CA ALA A 56 7.06 13.95 13.69
C ALA A 56 7.90 12.68 13.80
N MET A 57 7.78 11.75 12.83
CA MET A 57 8.61 10.55 12.76
C MET A 57 10.09 10.88 12.57
N LEU A 58 10.41 11.85 11.68
CA LEU A 58 11.78 12.33 11.51
C LEU A 58 12.37 12.91 12.81
N LEU A 59 11.57 13.69 13.54
CA LEU A 59 11.99 14.29 14.81
C LEU A 59 12.21 13.23 15.89
N LEU A 60 11.27 12.29 16.04
CA LEU A 60 11.36 11.18 16.99
C LEU A 60 12.62 10.33 16.75
N THR A 61 12.92 9.98 15.50
CA THR A 61 14.15 9.22 15.17
C THR A 61 15.44 9.99 15.47
N ARG A 62 15.40 11.32 15.56
CA ARG A 62 16.54 12.16 15.92
C ARG A 62 16.69 12.36 17.44
N ILE A 63 15.56 12.58 18.13
CA ILE A 63 15.56 12.87 19.59
C ILE A 63 15.68 11.58 20.39
N ARG A 64 15.07 10.48 19.95
CA ARG A 64 15.02 9.19 20.62
C ARG A 64 15.54 8.06 19.71
N PRO A 65 16.80 8.12 19.26
CA PRO A 65 17.38 7.16 18.32
C PRO A 65 17.51 5.74 18.91
N GLU A 66 17.41 5.62 20.23
CA GLU A 66 17.43 4.35 20.97
C GLU A 66 16.09 3.58 20.89
N LEU A 67 14.99 4.25 20.52
CA LEU A 67 13.68 3.60 20.40
C LEU A 67 13.57 2.91 19.05
N ASP A 68 13.77 1.62 19.04
CA ASP A 68 13.58 0.74 17.88
C ASP A 68 12.17 0.14 17.89
N GLY A 69 11.62 -0.16 16.70
CA GLY A 69 10.30 -0.80 16.58
C GLY A 69 9.14 0.15 16.35
N GLY A 70 9.44 1.41 16.10
CA GLY A 70 8.52 2.39 15.57
C GLY A 70 7.30 2.66 16.45
N ILE A 71 6.12 2.53 15.84
CA ILE A 71 4.84 2.91 16.47
C ILE A 71 4.59 2.18 17.80
N PHE A 72 4.99 0.91 17.90
CA PHE A 72 4.86 0.15 19.15
C PHE A 72 5.65 0.80 20.30
N THR A 73 6.95 1.05 20.08
CA THR A 73 7.84 1.62 21.13
C THR A 73 7.48 3.06 21.44
N TYR A 74 7.12 3.87 20.46
CA TYR A 74 6.66 5.24 20.67
C TYR A 74 5.36 5.27 21.49
N ALA A 75 4.38 4.43 21.14
CA ALA A 75 3.13 4.34 21.87
C ALA A 75 3.34 3.86 23.32
N ARG A 76 4.22 2.88 23.51
CA ARG A 76 4.56 2.34 24.83
C ARG A 76 5.25 3.37 25.71
N GLU A 77 6.26 4.08 25.20
CA GLU A 77 6.98 5.12 25.94
C GLU A 77 6.11 6.33 26.27
N GLY A 78 5.20 6.72 25.35
CA GLY A 78 4.33 7.87 25.54
C GLY A 78 3.10 7.60 26.41
N PHE A 79 2.52 6.39 26.33
CA PHE A 79 1.19 6.10 26.90
C PHE A 79 1.15 4.80 27.73
N GLY A 80 2.28 4.11 27.90
CA GLY A 80 2.40 2.90 28.72
C GLY A 80 2.16 1.58 27.98
N GLU A 81 2.34 0.48 28.72
CA GLU A 81 2.39 -0.88 28.17
C GLU A 81 1.11 -1.29 27.42
N LEU A 82 -0.07 -0.94 27.94
CA LEU A 82 -1.35 -1.34 27.35
C LEU A 82 -1.53 -0.67 25.97
N ILE A 83 -1.26 0.61 25.87
CA ILE A 83 -1.40 1.34 24.59
C ILE A 83 -0.34 0.86 23.60
N GLY A 84 0.88 0.59 24.05
CA GLY A 84 1.90 -0.04 23.23
C GLY A 84 1.46 -1.40 22.68
N PHE A 85 0.91 -2.27 23.55
CA PHE A 85 0.38 -3.56 23.13
C PHE A 85 -0.75 -3.41 22.10
N CYS A 86 -1.75 -2.56 22.36
CA CYS A 86 -2.86 -2.30 21.44
C CYS A 86 -2.36 -1.77 20.08
N SER A 87 -1.36 -0.88 20.09
CA SER A 87 -0.74 -0.37 18.87
C SER A 87 -0.08 -1.49 18.05
N ALA A 88 0.70 -2.36 18.69
CA ALA A 88 1.36 -3.50 18.02
C ALA A 88 0.33 -4.51 17.47
N TRP A 89 -0.66 -4.84 18.27
CA TRP A 89 -1.70 -5.82 17.91
C TRP A 89 -2.56 -5.32 16.76
N GLY A 90 -3.08 -4.10 16.87
CA GLY A 90 -3.91 -3.48 15.82
C GLY A 90 -3.15 -3.34 14.51
N TYR A 91 -1.89 -2.88 14.56
CA TYR A 91 -1.03 -2.81 13.38
C TYR A 91 -0.81 -4.18 12.73
N TRP A 92 -0.53 -5.21 13.53
CA TRP A 92 -0.33 -6.55 13.01
C TRP A 92 -1.60 -7.11 12.34
N LEU A 93 -2.78 -6.91 12.93
CA LEU A 93 -4.05 -7.30 12.33
C LEU A 93 -4.30 -6.57 11.00
N CYS A 94 -4.11 -5.25 10.97
CA CYS A 94 -4.19 -4.45 9.75
C CYS A 94 -3.23 -5.00 8.68
N ALA A 95 -1.98 -5.31 9.05
CA ALA A 95 -0.99 -5.86 8.13
C ALA A 95 -1.38 -7.26 7.59
N VAL A 96 -2.03 -8.11 8.39
CA VAL A 96 -2.56 -9.40 7.94
C VAL A 96 -3.65 -9.19 6.90
N VAL A 97 -4.64 -8.32 7.18
CA VAL A 97 -5.74 -8.02 6.23
C VAL A 97 -5.21 -7.39 4.95
N ALA A 98 -4.25 -6.45 5.05
CA ALA A 98 -3.59 -5.85 3.90
C ALA A 98 -2.89 -6.91 3.02
N ASN A 99 -2.17 -7.84 3.63
CA ASN A 99 -1.49 -8.92 2.90
C ASN A 99 -2.48 -9.84 2.18
N VAL A 100 -3.61 -10.15 2.79
CA VAL A 100 -4.69 -10.91 2.15
C VAL A 100 -5.24 -10.14 0.96
N SER A 101 -5.53 -8.85 1.13
CA SER A 101 -6.05 -7.96 0.08
C SER A 101 -5.10 -7.88 -1.13
N TYR A 102 -3.77 -7.78 -0.89
CA TYR A 102 -2.77 -7.77 -1.95
C TYR A 102 -2.75 -9.08 -2.74
N LEU A 103 -2.86 -10.22 -2.07
CA LEU A 103 -2.91 -11.51 -2.74
C LEU A 103 -4.18 -11.67 -3.59
N VAL A 104 -5.33 -11.25 -3.08
CA VAL A 104 -6.60 -11.27 -3.83
C VAL A 104 -6.49 -10.40 -5.08
N ILE A 105 -5.98 -9.16 -4.96
CA ILE A 105 -5.93 -8.24 -6.10
C ILE A 105 -4.88 -8.64 -7.16
N VAL A 106 -3.79 -9.33 -6.80
CA VAL A 106 -2.86 -9.89 -7.78
C VAL A 106 -3.57 -10.84 -8.72
N PHE A 107 -4.38 -11.76 -8.18
CA PHE A 107 -5.11 -12.74 -8.99
C PHE A 107 -6.32 -12.12 -9.69
N SER A 108 -6.97 -11.13 -9.09
CA SER A 108 -7.97 -10.31 -9.79
C SER A 108 -7.36 -9.54 -10.98
N ALA A 109 -6.12 -9.05 -10.86
CA ALA A 109 -5.43 -8.40 -11.97
C ALA A 109 -4.99 -9.41 -13.06
N LEU A 110 -4.59 -10.63 -12.67
CA LEU A 110 -4.27 -11.69 -13.62
C LEU A 110 -5.48 -12.11 -14.46
N SER A 111 -6.71 -11.97 -13.95
CA SER A 111 -7.94 -12.28 -14.69
C SER A 111 -8.07 -11.46 -15.98
N PHE A 112 -7.50 -10.27 -16.05
CA PHE A 112 -7.45 -9.48 -17.30
C PHE A 112 -6.76 -10.20 -18.45
N PHE A 113 -5.83 -11.11 -18.16
CA PHE A 113 -5.07 -11.85 -19.17
C PHE A 113 -5.60 -13.26 -19.41
N THR A 114 -6.39 -13.81 -18.48
CA THR A 114 -6.72 -15.24 -18.47
C THR A 114 -8.20 -15.54 -18.58
N ASP A 115 -9.05 -14.62 -18.11
CA ASP A 115 -10.49 -14.83 -18.08
C ASP A 115 -11.14 -14.43 -19.41
N THR A 116 -12.08 -15.24 -19.84
CA THR A 116 -12.92 -14.99 -21.00
C THR A 116 -14.39 -15.03 -20.59
N PRO A 117 -15.34 -14.58 -21.43
CA PRO A 117 -16.77 -14.69 -21.11
C PRO A 117 -17.24 -16.11 -20.76
N GLU A 118 -16.51 -17.12 -21.27
CA GLU A 118 -16.85 -18.54 -21.09
C GLU A 118 -16.04 -19.20 -19.97
N LEU A 119 -14.87 -18.66 -19.62
CA LEU A 119 -13.97 -19.22 -18.63
C LEU A 119 -13.57 -18.18 -17.58
N ARG A 120 -14.08 -18.30 -16.36
CA ARG A 120 -13.68 -17.52 -15.21
C ARG A 120 -12.63 -18.28 -14.39
N LEU A 121 -11.35 -18.08 -14.72
CA LEU A 121 -10.24 -18.73 -14.03
C LEU A 121 -9.94 -18.06 -12.69
N PHE A 122 -9.63 -16.77 -12.71
CA PHE A 122 -9.25 -16.01 -11.51
C PHE A 122 -10.36 -15.08 -11.00
N GLY A 123 -11.23 -14.57 -11.89
CA GLY A 123 -12.37 -13.70 -11.55
C GLY A 123 -11.92 -12.48 -10.74
N ASP A 124 -12.59 -12.24 -9.62
CA ASP A 124 -12.27 -11.13 -8.71
C ASP A 124 -11.19 -11.51 -7.66
N GLY A 125 -10.41 -12.55 -7.92
CA GLY A 125 -9.37 -13.04 -7.03
C GLY A 125 -9.86 -13.98 -5.92
N ASN A 126 -11.11 -14.42 -5.99
CA ASN A 126 -11.78 -15.24 -4.97
C ASN A 126 -12.17 -16.66 -5.44
N THR A 127 -11.79 -17.05 -6.65
CA THR A 127 -11.96 -18.41 -7.14
C THR A 127 -11.00 -19.37 -6.43
N TRP A 128 -11.29 -20.67 -6.46
CA TRP A 128 -10.38 -21.66 -5.86
C TRP A 128 -8.99 -21.66 -6.51
N GLN A 129 -8.92 -21.41 -7.81
CA GLN A 129 -7.65 -21.27 -8.55
C GLN A 129 -6.87 -20.05 -8.06
N SER A 130 -7.55 -18.91 -7.84
CA SER A 130 -6.95 -17.72 -7.26
C SER A 130 -6.38 -17.98 -5.88
N ILE A 131 -7.11 -18.68 -5.01
CA ILE A 131 -6.66 -19.01 -3.67
C ILE A 131 -5.46 -19.95 -3.68
N VAL A 132 -5.44 -20.94 -4.57
CA VAL A 132 -4.26 -21.81 -4.73
C VAL A 132 -3.06 -20.99 -5.21
N GLY A 133 -3.23 -20.16 -6.24
CA GLY A 133 -2.16 -19.29 -6.73
C GLY A 133 -1.66 -18.32 -5.66
N ALA A 134 -2.59 -17.66 -4.93
CA ALA A 134 -2.28 -16.77 -3.81
C ALA A 134 -1.50 -17.50 -2.70
N SER A 135 -1.89 -18.75 -2.39
CA SER A 135 -1.17 -19.58 -1.42
C SER A 135 0.26 -19.90 -1.91
N VAL A 136 0.43 -20.23 -3.17
CA VAL A 136 1.77 -20.48 -3.75
C VAL A 136 2.63 -19.22 -3.63
N LEU A 137 2.10 -18.06 -4.03
CA LEU A 137 2.82 -16.78 -3.93
C LEU A 137 3.16 -16.43 -2.46
N LEU A 138 2.23 -16.64 -1.55
CA LEU A 138 2.42 -16.45 -0.10
C LEU A 138 3.63 -17.25 0.39
N TRP A 139 3.67 -18.55 0.09
CA TRP A 139 4.74 -19.41 0.57
C TRP A 139 6.08 -19.15 -0.13
N ILE A 140 6.08 -18.74 -1.39
CA ILE A 140 7.31 -18.27 -2.07
C ILE A 140 7.88 -17.05 -1.32
N VAL A 141 7.05 -16.05 -1.03
CA VAL A 141 7.47 -14.86 -0.30
C VAL A 141 7.88 -15.18 1.14
N HIS A 142 7.17 -16.11 1.82
CA HIS A 142 7.54 -16.61 3.13
C HIS A 142 8.99 -17.13 3.15
N PHE A 143 9.32 -18.05 2.26
CA PHE A 143 10.67 -18.61 2.18
C PHE A 143 11.71 -17.60 1.72
N LEU A 144 11.34 -16.62 0.91
CA LEU A 144 12.20 -15.50 0.53
C LEU A 144 12.58 -14.66 1.74
N VAL A 145 11.61 -14.28 2.58
CA VAL A 145 11.86 -13.48 3.81
C VAL A 145 12.69 -14.29 4.81
N LEU A 146 12.48 -15.61 4.92
CA LEU A 146 13.32 -16.49 5.75
C LEU A 146 14.79 -16.55 5.31
N ARG A 147 15.11 -16.27 4.03
CA ARG A 147 16.50 -16.13 3.56
C ARG A 147 17.20 -14.87 4.06
N GLY A 148 16.44 -13.95 4.66
CA GLY A 148 16.93 -12.73 5.29
C GLY A 148 16.17 -11.50 4.82
N VAL A 149 15.81 -10.64 5.77
CA VAL A 149 15.05 -9.40 5.51
C VAL A 149 15.77 -8.49 4.50
N GLN A 150 17.11 -8.50 4.47
CA GLN A 150 17.87 -7.67 3.52
C GLN A 150 17.77 -8.15 2.08
N THR A 151 17.76 -9.48 1.86
CA THR A 151 17.54 -10.05 0.53
C THR A 151 16.16 -9.67 0.02
N ALA A 152 15.14 -9.81 0.89
CA ALA A 152 13.77 -9.39 0.59
C ALA A 152 13.69 -7.88 0.29
N ALA A 153 14.35 -7.02 1.10
CA ALA A 153 14.37 -5.58 0.88
C ALA A 153 15.10 -5.18 -0.41
N GLY A 154 16.13 -5.92 -0.83
CA GLY A 154 16.80 -5.71 -2.12
C GLY A 154 15.88 -6.01 -3.31
N ILE A 155 15.12 -7.10 -3.25
CA ILE A 155 14.12 -7.45 -4.26
C ILE A 155 13.00 -6.41 -4.28
N ASN A 156 12.58 -5.95 -3.09
CA ASN A 156 11.57 -4.90 -2.97
C ASN A 156 12.05 -3.57 -3.59
N LEU A 157 13.32 -3.21 -3.46
CA LEU A 157 13.89 -2.03 -4.13
C LEU A 157 13.77 -2.15 -5.64
N ALA A 158 14.12 -3.29 -6.23
CA ALA A 158 13.99 -3.54 -7.66
C ALA A 158 12.51 -3.47 -8.11
N ALA A 159 11.60 -4.09 -7.36
CA ALA A 159 10.16 -4.03 -7.63
C ALA A 159 9.61 -2.59 -7.52
N THR A 160 10.12 -1.80 -6.55
CA THR A 160 9.73 -0.39 -6.40
C THR A 160 10.16 0.45 -7.61
N LEU A 161 11.36 0.26 -8.09
CA LEU A 161 11.83 0.95 -9.30
C LEU A 161 11.02 0.51 -10.53
N ALA A 162 10.74 -0.79 -10.67
CA ALA A 162 9.97 -1.32 -11.79
C ALA A 162 8.53 -0.79 -11.84
N LYS A 163 7.84 -0.65 -10.70
CA LYS A 163 6.47 -0.12 -10.65
C LYS A 163 6.39 1.39 -10.96
N LEU A 164 7.46 2.13 -10.75
CA LEU A 164 7.48 3.56 -11.09
C LEU A 164 7.46 3.80 -12.60
N LEU A 165 7.85 2.82 -13.44
CA LEU A 165 7.82 2.95 -14.90
C LEU A 165 6.38 3.09 -15.44
N PRO A 166 5.43 2.16 -15.17
CA PRO A 166 4.05 2.30 -15.63
C PRO A 166 3.34 3.50 -15.01
N LEU A 167 3.63 3.84 -13.74
CA LEU A 167 3.08 5.04 -13.10
C LEU A 167 3.60 6.33 -13.76
N GLY A 168 4.91 6.39 -14.04
CA GLY A 168 5.51 7.52 -14.75
C GLY A 168 4.99 7.67 -16.18
N ALA A 169 4.83 6.56 -16.90
CA ALA A 169 4.24 6.54 -18.24
C ALA A 169 2.78 7.04 -18.19
N PHE A 170 1.98 6.56 -17.25
CA PHE A 170 0.62 7.05 -17.04
C PHE A 170 0.57 8.56 -16.79
N ILE A 171 1.38 9.06 -15.84
CA ILE A 171 1.43 10.49 -15.51
C ILE A 171 1.83 11.33 -16.72
N ALA A 172 2.84 10.89 -17.49
CA ALA A 172 3.29 11.60 -18.68
C ALA A 172 2.18 11.65 -19.76
N LEU A 173 1.54 10.53 -20.03
CA LEU A 173 0.44 10.47 -21.01
C LEU A 173 -0.79 11.24 -20.57
N ALA A 174 -1.16 11.13 -19.29
CA ALA A 174 -2.27 11.88 -18.72
C ALA A 174 -2.00 13.40 -18.77
N ALA A 175 -0.76 13.85 -18.57
CA ALA A 175 -0.37 15.25 -18.70
C ALA A 175 -0.47 15.75 -20.14
N ILE A 176 -0.11 14.91 -21.13
CA ILE A 176 -0.26 15.25 -22.57
C ILE A 176 -1.75 15.28 -22.97
N ALA A 177 -2.54 14.34 -22.48
CA ALA A 177 -3.98 14.21 -22.78
C ALA A 177 -4.85 15.19 -21.97
N PHE A 178 -4.29 15.88 -21.00
CA PHE A 178 -5.02 16.77 -20.08
C PHE A 178 -5.69 17.93 -20.83
N ARG A 179 -6.98 18.12 -20.58
CA ARG A 179 -7.78 19.25 -21.10
C ARG A 179 -8.38 20.04 -19.95
N MET A 180 -8.08 21.32 -19.88
CA MET A 180 -8.60 22.20 -18.82
C MET A 180 -10.13 22.31 -18.88
N GLU A 181 -10.73 22.23 -20.07
CA GLU A 181 -12.19 22.24 -20.26
C GLU A 181 -12.84 21.03 -19.58
N THR A 182 -12.30 19.84 -19.80
CA THR A 182 -12.77 18.60 -19.16
C THR A 182 -12.64 18.68 -17.63
N PHE A 183 -11.51 19.18 -17.13
CA PHE A 183 -11.26 19.34 -15.70
C PHE A 183 -12.27 20.31 -15.03
N ARG A 184 -12.74 21.33 -15.76
CA ARG A 184 -13.68 22.33 -15.25
C ARG A 184 -15.15 21.94 -15.40
N LEU A 185 -15.50 20.89 -16.14
CA LEU A 185 -16.85 20.57 -16.57
C LEU A 185 -17.81 20.33 -15.39
N ASP A 186 -17.34 19.73 -14.28
CA ASP A 186 -18.10 19.54 -13.02
C ASP A 186 -17.25 19.98 -11.83
N PHE A 187 -16.69 21.20 -11.90
CA PHE A 187 -15.66 21.67 -10.96
C PHE A 187 -16.12 21.68 -9.49
N SER A 188 -17.37 22.01 -9.23
CA SER A 188 -17.97 22.03 -7.88
C SER A 188 -18.67 20.71 -7.50
N GLY A 189 -18.87 19.80 -8.45
CA GLY A 189 -19.53 18.53 -8.21
C GLY A 189 -21.03 18.64 -7.96
N LEU A 190 -21.70 19.55 -8.64
CA LEU A 190 -23.16 19.71 -8.51
C LEU A 190 -23.91 18.41 -8.78
N ALA A 191 -23.42 17.59 -9.72
CA ALA A 191 -24.00 16.30 -10.06
C ALA A 191 -23.93 15.25 -8.91
N LEU A 192 -23.05 15.46 -7.91
CA LEU A 192 -22.97 14.59 -6.72
C LEU A 192 -24.08 14.83 -5.71
N GLY A 193 -24.82 15.93 -5.82
CA GLY A 193 -25.95 16.24 -4.93
C GLY A 193 -25.56 16.55 -3.48
N VAL A 194 -24.25 16.67 -3.17
CA VAL A 194 -23.74 16.98 -1.84
C VAL A 194 -22.79 18.18 -1.88
N PRO A 195 -22.75 19.00 -0.81
CA PRO A 195 -21.90 20.20 -0.77
C PRO A 195 -20.41 19.82 -0.83
N VAL A 196 -19.57 20.76 -1.33
CA VAL A 196 -18.13 20.56 -1.51
C VAL A 196 -17.45 20.07 -0.22
N TRP A 197 -17.85 20.56 0.93
CA TRP A 197 -17.25 20.14 2.21
C TRP A 197 -17.53 18.68 2.56
N GLU A 198 -18.72 18.17 2.22
CA GLU A 198 -19.05 16.74 2.38
C GLU A 198 -18.24 15.87 1.42
N GLN A 199 -18.08 16.34 0.18
CA GLN A 199 -17.17 15.70 -0.78
C GLN A 199 -15.73 15.63 -0.23
N VAL A 200 -15.22 16.71 0.37
CA VAL A 200 -13.88 16.73 1.02
C VAL A 200 -13.80 15.68 2.13
N LYS A 201 -14.80 15.57 3.00
CA LYS A 201 -14.82 14.52 4.04
C LYS A 201 -14.76 13.12 3.44
N ASN A 202 -15.51 12.86 2.37
CA ASN A 202 -15.52 11.56 1.71
C ASN A 202 -14.16 11.19 1.11
N THR A 203 -13.33 12.16 0.74
CA THR A 203 -11.95 11.88 0.30
C THR A 203 -11.02 11.45 1.44
N MET A 204 -11.32 11.83 2.70
CA MET A 204 -10.41 11.60 3.82
C MET A 204 -10.13 10.11 4.09
N LEU A 205 -11.16 9.26 3.99
CA LEU A 205 -10.96 7.81 4.15
C LEU A 205 -10.06 7.23 3.07
N ILE A 206 -10.25 7.67 1.81
CA ILE A 206 -9.44 7.20 0.68
C ILE A 206 -7.99 7.68 0.84
N THR A 207 -7.79 8.96 1.20
CA THR A 207 -6.45 9.51 1.39
C THR A 207 -5.75 8.89 2.60
N LEU A 208 -6.48 8.61 3.69
CA LEU A 208 -5.94 7.88 4.83
C LEU A 208 -5.43 6.50 4.40
N TRP A 209 -6.24 5.76 3.66
CA TRP A 209 -5.91 4.43 3.18
C TRP A 209 -4.63 4.39 2.34
N VAL A 210 -4.46 5.30 1.36
CA VAL A 210 -3.30 5.26 0.47
C VAL A 210 -1.99 5.64 1.14
N PHE A 211 -2.01 6.28 2.31
CA PHE A 211 -0.81 6.60 3.10
C PHE A 211 -0.50 5.59 4.21
N ILE A 212 -1.32 4.56 4.41
CA ILE A 212 -0.96 3.45 5.31
C ILE A 212 0.33 2.81 4.78
N GLY A 213 1.31 2.62 5.67
CA GLY A 213 2.66 2.17 5.33
C GLY A 213 3.73 3.27 5.46
N VAL A 214 3.34 4.53 5.71
CA VAL A 214 4.25 5.66 5.97
C VAL A 214 5.23 5.36 7.11
N GLU A 215 4.83 4.55 8.08
CA GLU A 215 5.59 4.12 9.24
C GLU A 215 6.64 3.04 8.95
N GLY A 216 6.67 2.48 7.74
CA GLY A 216 7.44 1.28 7.41
C GLY A 216 8.92 1.36 7.76
N ALA A 217 9.61 2.51 7.52
CA ALA A 217 11.00 2.67 7.89
C ALA A 217 11.21 2.66 9.42
N VAL A 218 10.25 3.23 10.17
CA VAL A 218 10.31 3.28 11.64
C VAL A 218 10.07 1.90 12.24
N VAL A 219 9.16 1.11 11.67
CA VAL A 219 8.90 -0.29 12.06
C VAL A 219 10.16 -1.14 11.94
N VAL A 220 10.93 -0.98 10.84
CA VAL A 220 12.18 -1.73 10.62
C VAL A 220 13.43 -0.97 11.07
N SER A 221 13.31 0.04 11.92
CA SER A 221 14.41 0.92 12.35
C SER A 221 15.56 0.17 13.02
N ALA A 222 15.30 -0.95 13.72
CA ALA A 222 16.34 -1.81 14.28
C ALA A 222 17.31 -2.37 13.22
N ARG A 223 16.84 -2.53 11.99
CA ARG A 223 17.60 -3.06 10.86
C ARG A 223 18.28 -1.98 10.00
N ALA A 224 18.09 -0.71 10.33
CA ALA A 224 18.70 0.41 9.61
C ALA A 224 20.21 0.45 9.83
N ARG A 225 20.96 0.74 8.74
CA ARG A 225 22.41 0.96 8.79
C ARG A 225 22.76 2.21 9.59
N ASN A 226 21.98 3.28 9.39
CA ASN A 226 22.09 4.53 10.09
C ASN A 226 20.71 4.95 10.59
N LYS A 227 20.55 5.23 11.88
CA LYS A 227 19.27 5.65 12.47
C LYS A 227 18.72 6.95 11.88
N GLN A 228 19.60 7.86 11.48
CA GLN A 228 19.20 9.11 10.84
C GLN A 228 18.54 8.88 9.46
N ASP A 229 18.85 7.77 8.78
CA ASP A 229 18.28 7.45 7.47
C ASP A 229 16.80 7.05 7.58
N VAL A 230 16.34 6.58 8.74
CA VAL A 230 14.95 6.16 8.98
C VAL A 230 13.98 7.32 8.72
N GLY A 231 14.16 8.44 9.43
CA GLY A 231 13.29 9.60 9.25
C GLY A 231 13.43 10.26 7.88
N ARG A 232 14.64 10.27 7.31
CA ARG A 232 14.88 10.78 5.95
C ARG A 232 14.17 9.91 4.91
N ALA A 233 14.23 8.59 5.05
CA ALA A 233 13.54 7.65 4.18
C ALA A 233 12.02 7.85 4.21
N THR A 234 11.45 8.02 5.41
CA THR A 234 10.02 8.31 5.58
C THR A 234 9.64 9.60 4.84
N LEU A 235 10.38 10.69 5.06
CA LEU A 235 10.07 11.97 4.42
C LEU A 235 10.19 11.91 2.89
N LEU A 236 11.24 11.30 2.37
CA LEU A 236 11.44 11.13 0.92
C LEU A 236 10.32 10.28 0.30
N ALA A 237 9.93 9.19 0.96
CA ALA A 237 8.86 8.32 0.48
C ALA A 237 7.50 9.04 0.49
N VAL A 238 7.19 9.79 1.55
CA VAL A 238 5.94 10.56 1.65
C VAL A 238 5.86 11.63 0.57
N LEU A 239 6.94 12.39 0.36
CA LEU A 239 6.97 13.42 -0.70
C LEU A 239 6.77 12.79 -2.09
N SER A 240 7.43 11.66 -2.35
CA SER A 240 7.30 10.95 -3.62
C SER A 240 5.89 10.38 -3.82
N ALA A 241 5.32 9.74 -2.79
CA ALA A 241 3.96 9.20 -2.85
C ALA A 241 2.91 10.29 -3.02
N LEU A 242 3.01 11.39 -2.26
CA LEU A 242 2.10 12.53 -2.37
C LEU A 242 2.13 13.14 -3.79
N ALA A 243 3.32 13.31 -4.37
CA ALA A 243 3.45 13.80 -5.74
C ALA A 243 2.77 12.86 -6.75
N VAL A 244 3.00 11.54 -6.63
CA VAL A 244 2.36 10.54 -7.49
C VAL A 244 0.84 10.57 -7.35
N TYR A 245 0.31 10.57 -6.12
CA TYR A 245 -1.14 10.58 -5.87
C TYR A 245 -1.82 11.83 -6.40
N LEU A 246 -1.22 13.01 -6.18
CA LEU A 246 -1.71 14.27 -6.72
C LEU A 246 -1.76 14.25 -8.25
N LEU A 247 -0.67 13.85 -8.89
CA LEU A 247 -0.58 13.81 -10.35
C LEU A 247 -1.57 12.79 -10.94
N VAL A 248 -1.63 11.58 -10.36
CA VAL A 248 -2.54 10.52 -10.83
C VAL A 248 -3.99 10.97 -10.73
N THR A 249 -4.41 11.56 -9.62
CA THR A 249 -5.83 11.94 -9.41
C THR A 249 -6.24 13.18 -10.20
N LEU A 250 -5.42 14.24 -10.15
CA LEU A 250 -5.80 15.51 -10.78
C LEU A 250 -5.69 15.46 -12.30
N LEU A 251 -4.66 14.80 -12.84
CA LEU A 251 -4.53 14.67 -14.29
C LEU A 251 -5.62 13.80 -14.89
N SER A 252 -6.05 12.73 -14.21
CA SER A 252 -7.12 11.85 -14.68
C SER A 252 -8.45 12.60 -14.92
N LEU A 253 -8.77 13.59 -14.08
CA LEU A 253 -9.96 14.44 -14.23
C LEU A 253 -9.90 15.39 -15.44
N GLY A 254 -8.73 15.59 -16.00
CA GLY A 254 -8.57 16.34 -17.26
C GLY A 254 -8.55 15.45 -18.50
N VAL A 255 -8.40 14.12 -18.34
CA VAL A 255 -8.43 13.15 -19.45
C VAL A 255 -9.88 12.80 -19.82
N VAL A 256 -10.71 12.47 -18.84
CA VAL A 256 -12.14 12.17 -19.02
C VAL A 256 -12.98 12.94 -18.00
N PRO A 257 -14.28 13.22 -18.30
CA PRO A 257 -15.17 13.88 -17.34
C PRO A 257 -15.29 13.09 -16.03
N ARG A 258 -15.46 13.79 -14.90
CA ARG A 258 -15.57 13.16 -13.57
C ARG A 258 -16.64 12.05 -13.54
N SER A 259 -17.82 12.28 -14.12
CA SER A 259 -18.92 11.29 -14.15
C SER A 259 -18.52 10.00 -14.88
N GLU A 260 -17.82 10.13 -16.00
CA GLU A 260 -17.30 8.99 -16.75
C GLU A 260 -16.19 8.27 -15.98
N LEU A 261 -15.26 9.04 -15.37
CA LEU A 261 -14.19 8.49 -14.57
C LEU A 261 -14.71 7.69 -13.36
N ALA A 262 -15.80 8.13 -12.75
CA ALA A 262 -16.46 7.45 -11.63
C ALA A 262 -17.01 6.08 -11.99
N GLU A 263 -17.38 5.86 -13.26
CA GLU A 263 -17.95 4.60 -13.77
C GLU A 263 -16.88 3.63 -14.31
N ILE A 264 -15.62 4.06 -14.46
CA ILE A 264 -14.56 3.20 -14.95
C ILE A 264 -14.31 2.06 -13.96
N ARG A 265 -14.32 0.81 -14.47
CA ARG A 265 -13.99 -0.37 -13.65
C ARG A 265 -12.57 -0.27 -13.08
N ASN A 266 -12.41 -0.64 -11.81
CA ASN A 266 -11.09 -0.74 -11.18
C ASN A 266 -10.30 -1.98 -11.70
N PRO A 267 -8.99 -1.84 -11.91
CA PRO A 267 -8.16 -0.63 -11.71
C PRO A 267 -8.39 0.45 -12.78
N SER A 268 -8.90 1.60 -12.38
CA SER A 268 -9.33 2.67 -13.30
C SER A 268 -8.22 3.27 -14.17
N MET A 269 -6.96 3.19 -13.73
CA MET A 269 -5.83 3.58 -14.58
C MET A 269 -5.73 2.74 -15.84
N ALA A 270 -6.17 1.47 -15.83
CA ALA A 270 -6.18 0.63 -17.03
C ALA A 270 -7.18 1.18 -18.06
N GLY A 271 -8.42 1.47 -17.67
CA GLY A 271 -9.41 2.08 -18.55
C GLY A 271 -8.98 3.44 -19.11
N LEU A 272 -8.37 4.29 -18.27
CA LEU A 272 -7.80 5.57 -18.73
C LEU A 272 -6.68 5.38 -19.75
N MET A 273 -5.81 4.39 -19.56
CA MET A 273 -4.75 4.08 -20.51
C MET A 273 -5.30 3.55 -21.84
N VAL A 274 -6.39 2.80 -21.82
CA VAL A 274 -7.09 2.40 -23.06
C VAL A 274 -7.55 3.63 -23.84
N ASN A 275 -8.12 4.62 -23.17
CA ASN A 275 -8.54 5.89 -23.82
C ASN A 275 -7.35 6.68 -24.42
N MET A 276 -6.14 6.57 -23.82
CA MET A 276 -4.95 7.31 -24.27
C MET A 276 -4.08 6.55 -25.30
N MET A 277 -4.00 5.22 -25.18
CA MET A 277 -3.07 4.39 -25.96
C MET A 277 -3.73 3.20 -26.68
N GLY A 278 -5.03 3.01 -26.50
CA GLY A 278 -5.73 1.80 -26.95
C GLY A 278 -5.43 0.58 -26.05
N SER A 279 -5.75 -0.63 -26.51
CA SER A 279 -5.68 -1.88 -25.74
C SER A 279 -4.30 -2.22 -25.15
N TRP A 280 -3.21 -1.73 -25.74
CA TRP A 280 -1.87 -1.87 -25.16
C TRP A 280 -1.72 -1.19 -23.81
N GLY A 281 -2.46 -0.10 -23.58
CA GLY A 281 -2.45 0.62 -22.30
C GLY A 281 -2.93 -0.22 -21.14
N GLU A 282 -3.94 -1.04 -21.36
CA GLU A 282 -4.47 -1.97 -20.35
C GLU A 282 -3.42 -3.00 -19.92
N ILE A 283 -2.72 -3.61 -20.90
CA ILE A 283 -1.66 -4.60 -20.64
C ILE A 283 -0.54 -3.99 -19.80
N VAL A 284 -0.07 -2.78 -20.14
CA VAL A 284 1.00 -2.08 -19.41
C VAL A 284 0.60 -1.81 -17.97
N ILE A 285 -0.64 -1.33 -17.75
CA ILE A 285 -1.11 -1.04 -16.40
C ILE A 285 -1.37 -2.32 -15.60
N ALA A 286 -1.97 -3.35 -16.19
CA ALA A 286 -2.20 -4.61 -15.49
C ALA A 286 -0.88 -5.28 -15.07
N ALA A 287 0.13 -5.31 -15.95
CA ALA A 287 1.47 -5.78 -15.61
C ALA A 287 2.11 -4.93 -14.51
N GLY A 288 2.01 -3.60 -14.62
CA GLY A 288 2.49 -2.65 -13.61
C GLY A 288 1.82 -2.82 -12.26
N LEU A 289 0.52 -3.06 -12.24
CA LEU A 289 -0.26 -3.37 -11.04
C LEU A 289 0.25 -4.63 -10.35
N ILE A 290 0.43 -5.74 -11.09
CA ILE A 290 0.92 -7.00 -10.55
C ILE A 290 2.30 -6.80 -9.90
N ILE A 291 3.24 -6.15 -10.59
CA ILE A 291 4.57 -5.84 -10.06
C ILE A 291 4.47 -4.96 -8.81
N SER A 292 3.64 -3.93 -8.86
CA SER A 292 3.42 -3.00 -7.75
C SER A 292 2.89 -3.71 -6.52
N VAL A 293 1.85 -4.52 -6.69
CA VAL A 293 1.18 -5.23 -5.58
C VAL A 293 2.07 -6.31 -4.99
N CYS A 294 2.82 -7.05 -5.81
CA CYS A 294 3.82 -8.01 -5.32
C CYS A 294 4.92 -7.33 -4.50
N GLY A 295 5.37 -6.13 -4.91
CA GLY A 295 6.32 -5.33 -4.14
C GLY A 295 5.73 -4.82 -2.82
N ALA A 296 4.49 -4.33 -2.82
CA ALA A 296 3.78 -3.91 -1.62
C ALA A 296 3.57 -5.08 -0.66
N TYR A 297 3.12 -6.22 -1.17
CA TYR A 297 2.96 -7.46 -0.40
C TYR A 297 4.26 -7.89 0.29
N LEU A 298 5.38 -7.83 -0.42
CA LEU A 298 6.69 -8.14 0.16
C LEU A 298 7.06 -7.16 1.29
N SER A 299 6.85 -5.85 1.10
CA SER A 299 7.08 -4.82 2.13
C SER A 299 6.23 -5.08 3.37
N TRP A 300 4.94 -5.30 3.17
CA TRP A 300 3.99 -5.55 4.27
C TRP A 300 4.25 -6.88 4.98
N THR A 301 4.68 -7.92 4.27
CA THR A 301 5.11 -9.19 4.90
C THR A 301 6.30 -8.99 5.83
N ILE A 302 7.29 -8.15 5.43
CA ILE A 302 8.44 -7.81 6.28
C ILE A 302 7.96 -7.07 7.53
N MET A 303 7.14 -6.02 7.37
CA MET A 303 6.65 -5.20 8.48
C MET A 303 5.75 -6.01 9.43
N ALA A 304 4.84 -6.82 8.88
CA ALA A 304 3.94 -7.68 9.66
C ALA A 304 4.68 -8.73 10.50
N ALA A 305 5.83 -9.23 10.03
CA ALA A 305 6.67 -10.14 10.81
C ALA A 305 7.51 -9.41 11.86
N GLU A 306 7.91 -8.17 11.61
CA GLU A 306 8.78 -7.39 12.50
C GLU A 306 8.04 -6.92 13.77
N VAL A 307 6.77 -6.50 13.66
CA VAL A 307 6.03 -5.95 14.81
C VAL A 307 5.82 -6.95 15.96
N PRO A 308 5.30 -8.18 15.76
CA PRO A 308 5.20 -9.15 16.84
C PRO A 308 6.57 -9.57 17.38
N TYR A 309 7.60 -9.62 16.52
CA TYR A 309 8.97 -9.90 16.93
C TYR A 309 9.49 -8.84 17.91
N LEU A 310 9.38 -7.57 17.57
CA LEU A 310 9.81 -6.46 18.42
C LEU A 310 9.00 -6.38 19.71
N ALA A 311 7.68 -6.53 19.64
CA ALA A 311 6.82 -6.58 20.81
C ALA A 311 7.21 -7.74 21.75
N ALA A 312 7.60 -8.90 21.22
CA ALA A 312 8.07 -10.04 22.01
C ALA A 312 9.46 -9.81 22.62
N THR A 313 10.39 -9.15 21.92
CA THR A 313 11.69 -8.78 22.48
C THR A 313 11.57 -7.80 23.66
N HIS A 314 10.54 -6.95 23.62
CA HIS A 314 10.19 -6.02 24.70
C HIS A 314 9.21 -6.60 25.74
N LYS A 315 8.97 -7.92 25.72
CA LYS A 315 8.10 -8.66 26.65
C LYS A 315 6.59 -8.31 26.59
N ALA A 316 6.15 -7.57 25.58
CA ALA A 316 4.74 -7.25 25.35
C ALA A 316 3.98 -8.40 24.64
N PHE A 317 4.70 -9.30 23.97
CA PHE A 317 4.17 -10.51 23.31
C PHE A 317 4.86 -11.78 23.87
N PRO A 318 4.28 -12.99 23.64
CA PRO A 318 4.90 -14.24 24.07
C PRO A 318 6.33 -14.38 23.52
N ARG A 319 7.26 -14.80 24.35
CA ARG A 319 8.70 -14.95 24.03
C ARG A 319 8.99 -15.83 22.80
N LEU A 320 8.05 -16.69 22.43
CA LEU A 320 8.12 -17.52 21.22
C LEU A 320 8.37 -16.67 19.97
N PHE A 321 7.69 -15.52 19.86
CA PHE A 321 7.77 -14.64 18.69
C PHE A 321 9.08 -13.83 18.61
N ALA A 322 9.89 -13.80 19.65
CA ALA A 322 11.24 -13.24 19.62
C ALA A 322 12.28 -14.15 18.95
N ARG A 323 11.89 -15.33 18.44
CA ARG A 323 12.82 -16.25 17.78
C ARG A 323 13.16 -15.81 16.38
N THR A 324 14.47 -15.82 16.08
CA THR A 324 15.01 -15.60 14.73
C THR A 324 15.63 -16.89 14.20
N ASN A 325 15.75 -17.01 12.88
CA ASN A 325 16.50 -18.08 12.24
C ASN A 325 17.99 -17.71 12.08
N LYS A 326 18.78 -18.61 11.48
CA LYS A 326 20.23 -18.39 11.21
C LYS A 326 20.53 -17.18 10.31
N ASN A 327 19.54 -16.67 9.60
CA ASN A 327 19.65 -15.47 8.75
C ASN A 327 19.10 -14.21 9.44
N ASN A 328 18.89 -14.24 10.76
CA ASN A 328 18.31 -13.17 11.56
C ASN A 328 16.89 -12.71 11.09
N ALA A 329 16.16 -13.55 10.36
CA ALA A 329 14.75 -13.28 10.04
C ALA A 329 13.87 -13.68 11.23
N PRO A 330 12.81 -12.90 11.56
CA PRO A 330 11.89 -13.16 12.67
C PRO A 330 10.97 -14.34 12.36
N SER A 331 11.52 -15.56 12.42
CA SER A 331 10.89 -16.76 11.88
C SER A 331 9.55 -17.10 12.53
N ALA A 332 9.45 -17.06 13.85
CA ALA A 332 8.21 -17.41 14.56
C ALA A 332 7.08 -16.39 14.26
N SER A 333 7.39 -15.10 14.24
CA SER A 333 6.44 -14.04 13.89
C SER A 333 6.00 -14.13 12.42
N LEU A 334 6.92 -14.48 11.52
CA LEU A 334 6.63 -14.68 10.11
C LEU A 334 5.69 -15.88 9.89
N TRP A 335 5.90 -16.98 10.62
CA TRP A 335 5.00 -18.12 10.60
C TRP A 335 3.61 -17.75 11.12
N LEU A 336 3.51 -17.04 12.25
CA LEU A 336 2.23 -16.55 12.77
C LEU A 336 1.49 -15.74 11.71
N THR A 337 2.16 -14.73 11.15
CA THR A 337 1.57 -13.84 10.14
C THR A 337 1.07 -14.62 8.93
N ASN A 338 1.92 -15.46 8.33
CA ASN A 338 1.55 -16.11 7.06
C ASN A 338 0.55 -17.27 7.23
N VAL A 339 0.52 -17.93 8.39
CA VAL A 339 -0.56 -18.88 8.72
C VAL A 339 -1.89 -18.13 8.89
N SER A 340 -1.88 -16.95 9.53
CA SER A 340 -3.09 -16.12 9.64
C SER A 340 -3.58 -15.62 8.27
N VAL A 341 -2.67 -15.18 7.39
CA VAL A 341 -3.01 -14.80 6.01
C VAL A 341 -3.58 -16.01 5.24
N GLN A 342 -2.94 -17.19 5.35
CA GLN A 342 -3.43 -18.41 4.71
C GLN A 342 -4.84 -18.81 5.19
N ALA A 343 -5.09 -18.74 6.48
CA ALA A 343 -6.43 -19.01 7.04
C ALA A 343 -7.46 -18.01 6.52
N SER A 344 -7.10 -16.72 6.42
CA SER A 344 -7.98 -15.68 5.87
C SER A 344 -8.26 -15.89 4.38
N LEU A 345 -7.28 -16.35 3.57
CA LEU A 345 -7.50 -16.71 2.17
C LEU A 345 -8.53 -17.85 2.02
N VAL A 346 -8.45 -18.85 2.89
CA VAL A 346 -9.45 -19.94 2.91
C VAL A 346 -10.83 -19.43 3.29
N LEU A 347 -10.93 -18.49 4.24
CA LEU A 347 -12.19 -17.86 4.63
C LEU A 347 -12.79 -17.05 3.46
N ILE A 348 -11.98 -16.32 2.71
CA ILE A 348 -12.43 -15.58 1.52
C ILE A 348 -13.04 -16.53 0.49
N TRP A 349 -12.41 -17.66 0.23
CA TRP A 349 -12.97 -18.65 -0.67
C TRP A 349 -14.32 -19.19 -0.17
N LEU A 350 -14.44 -19.46 1.13
CA LEU A 350 -15.67 -19.97 1.71
C LEU A 350 -16.81 -18.95 1.74
N THR A 351 -16.47 -17.64 1.90
CA THR A 351 -17.46 -16.55 2.00
C THR A 351 -17.74 -15.87 0.66
N GLY A 352 -16.91 -16.09 -0.37
CA GLY A 352 -16.99 -15.38 -1.64
C GLY A 352 -16.65 -13.88 -1.56
N SER A 353 -15.97 -13.44 -0.50
CA SER A 353 -15.59 -12.04 -0.31
C SER A 353 -14.61 -11.57 -1.41
N ASP A 354 -14.64 -10.27 -1.68
CA ASP A 354 -13.77 -9.62 -2.68
C ASP A 354 -12.82 -8.59 -2.03
N TYR A 355 -12.00 -7.94 -2.87
CA TYR A 355 -11.07 -6.91 -2.43
C TYR A 355 -11.75 -5.72 -1.73
N ASN A 356 -12.92 -5.29 -2.21
CA ASN A 356 -13.63 -4.14 -1.63
C ASN A 356 -14.16 -4.45 -0.22
N THR A 357 -14.62 -5.67 0.00
CA THR A 357 -15.01 -6.15 1.34
C THR A 357 -13.83 -6.10 2.31
N LEU A 358 -12.64 -6.53 1.86
CA LEU A 358 -11.42 -6.50 2.68
C LEU A 358 -10.96 -5.06 3.00
N LEU A 359 -11.10 -4.13 2.05
CA LEU A 359 -10.81 -2.71 2.29
C LEU A 359 -11.67 -2.11 3.42
N THR A 360 -12.93 -2.53 3.51
CA THR A 360 -13.86 -2.03 4.54
C THR A 360 -13.51 -2.57 5.93
N ILE A 361 -12.87 -3.73 6.01
CA ILE A 361 -12.50 -4.40 7.26
C ILE A 361 -11.13 -3.92 7.79
N ALA A 362 -10.21 -3.53 6.88
CA ALA A 362 -8.85 -3.12 7.22
C ALA A 362 -8.78 -1.71 7.81
#